data_c678367b178aeed5cd6628a6d8c1fe9e
#
_entry.id   c678367b178aeed5cd6628a6d8c1fe9e
#
_cell.length_a   1.000
_cell.length_b   1.000
_cell.length_c   1.000
_cell.angle_alpha   90.00
_cell.angle_beta   90.00
_cell.angle_gamma   90.00
#
_symmetry.space_group_name_H-M   'P 1'
#
loop_
_entity.id
_entity.type
_entity.pdbx_description
1 polymer ?
#
loop_
_entity_poly.entity_id
_entity_poly.type
_entity_poly.pdbx_seq_one_letter_code
_entity_poly.pdbx_strand_id
1 'polypeptide(L)'
;CKANQMYVILDLHAAPGGQGKDKAISDYNPAKPSLWENDLNKQKTVALWKKLAQRYANEPWVGGYDLINEPNWSFTSGGNENGCSENSNTPLKQLLVQITNAIRTVDTKHIIIIEGNCWGNNYNGMLPTWDNNMVLSFHKYWSYNDQGSIQGIINLRNQYNVPIWLGESGENSIVWFKVAISLVEKNKIGWAWWPMKKIGSVVGPTTITKTADYQSLLNYWKNGGTQPSVTFAHNALMQMAENAKLSHCSFQKDVIDAMFRQVADSSSKPFKNHHVPGVITAVDFDLGRHKKAYFDTDIATYQVSTGSYTAWNTGWTYRNDAVDIGTSTDTDTSSNGYNVGWTKDNEWMNYTLNVDS
;
A
#
# COMPACT_ATOMS: atom_id res chain seq x y z
N CYS A 1 7.63 15.54 -9.19
CA CYS A 1 8.70 14.67 -8.72
C CYS A 1 10.07 15.28 -9.08
N LYS A 2 10.39 15.55 -10.34
CA LYS A 2 11.67 16.12 -10.79
C LYS A 2 12.15 17.34 -9.98
N ALA A 3 11.27 18.32 -9.74
CA ALA A 3 11.59 19.51 -8.95
C ALA A 3 11.98 19.20 -7.48
N ASN A 4 11.62 18.03 -6.99
CA ASN A 4 11.96 17.55 -5.64
C ASN A 4 13.00 16.41 -5.68
N GLN A 5 13.69 16.21 -6.78
CA GLN A 5 14.71 15.17 -6.97
C GLN A 5 14.20 13.73 -6.66
N MET A 6 12.94 13.46 -7.02
CA MET A 6 12.32 12.16 -6.83
C MET A 6 12.12 11.46 -8.17
N TYR A 7 12.53 10.21 -8.27
CA TYR A 7 12.22 9.34 -9.39
C TYR A 7 10.74 8.94 -9.41
N VAL A 8 10.24 8.64 -10.61
CA VAL A 8 8.89 8.12 -10.83
C VAL A 8 8.99 6.75 -11.48
N ILE A 9 8.26 5.78 -10.95
CA ILE A 9 7.97 4.53 -11.65
C ILE A 9 6.51 4.66 -12.14
N LEU A 10 6.30 4.44 -13.44
CA LEU A 10 4.96 4.40 -14.00
C LEU A 10 4.43 2.98 -13.87
N ASP A 11 3.28 2.85 -13.25
CA ASP A 11 2.56 1.59 -13.08
C ASP A 11 1.26 1.60 -13.86
N LEU A 12 0.93 0.50 -14.55
CA LEU A 12 -0.38 0.27 -15.14
C LEU A 12 -1.25 -0.52 -14.16
N HIS A 13 -1.91 0.22 -13.27
CA HIS A 13 -2.67 -0.36 -12.15
C HIS A 13 -3.94 -1.09 -12.60
N ALA A 14 -4.58 -0.67 -13.69
CA ALA A 14 -5.73 -1.34 -14.28
C ALA A 14 -5.61 -1.38 -15.82
N ALA A 15 -5.38 -2.56 -16.36
CA ALA A 15 -5.24 -2.78 -17.80
C ALA A 15 -6.61 -2.83 -18.51
N PRO A 16 -6.68 -2.48 -19.82
CA PRO A 16 -7.91 -2.60 -20.60
C PRO A 16 -8.57 -3.98 -20.47
N GLY A 17 -9.80 -4.01 -19.99
CA GLY A 17 -10.57 -5.23 -19.74
C GLY A 17 -10.35 -5.87 -18.39
N GLY A 18 -9.38 -5.42 -17.61
CA GLY A 18 -8.99 -5.99 -16.31
C GLY A 18 -8.03 -7.18 -16.43
N GLN A 19 -6.92 -7.12 -15.70
CA GLN A 19 -5.87 -8.13 -15.68
C GLN A 19 -6.10 -9.24 -14.66
N GLY A 20 -7.15 -9.16 -13.85
CA GLY A 20 -7.41 -10.10 -12.77
C GLY A 20 -8.88 -10.25 -12.43
N LYS A 21 -9.18 -11.27 -11.62
CA LYS A 21 -10.53 -11.54 -11.08
C LYS A 21 -10.88 -10.62 -9.92
N ASP A 22 -9.87 -10.08 -9.24
CA ASP A 22 -10.06 -9.15 -8.13
C ASP A 22 -10.51 -7.78 -8.67
N LYS A 23 -11.80 -7.49 -8.50
CA LYS A 23 -12.41 -6.26 -9.00
C LYS A 23 -11.88 -5.01 -8.30
N ALA A 24 -11.44 -5.12 -7.06
CA ALA A 24 -10.91 -4.00 -6.31
C ALA A 24 -9.57 -3.50 -6.88
N ILE A 25 -8.84 -4.38 -7.56
CA ILE A 25 -7.53 -4.10 -8.14
C ILE A 25 -7.64 -3.81 -9.64
N SER A 26 -8.34 -4.68 -10.39
CA SER A 26 -8.26 -4.70 -11.85
C SER A 26 -9.42 -4.03 -12.59
N ASP A 27 -10.42 -3.53 -11.88
CA ASP A 27 -11.67 -3.01 -12.44
C ASP A 27 -12.39 -4.01 -13.41
N TYR A 28 -12.20 -5.31 -13.15
CA TYR A 28 -12.72 -6.39 -13.97
C TYR A 28 -14.26 -6.42 -13.98
N ASN A 29 -14.83 -6.42 -15.18
CA ASN A 29 -16.26 -6.60 -15.38
C ASN A 29 -16.54 -7.97 -16.03
N PRO A 30 -17.13 -8.94 -15.31
CA PRO A 30 -17.38 -10.29 -15.83
C PRO A 30 -18.38 -10.35 -16.99
N ALA A 31 -19.12 -9.27 -17.25
CA ALA A 31 -20.01 -9.17 -18.42
C ALA A 31 -19.28 -8.73 -19.70
N LYS A 32 -17.97 -8.46 -19.63
CA LYS A 32 -17.15 -8.03 -20.76
C LYS A 32 -15.87 -8.85 -20.82
N PRO A 33 -15.27 -9.04 -22.03
CA PRO A 33 -14.02 -9.76 -22.15
C PRO A 33 -12.89 -9.07 -21.36
N SER A 34 -12.15 -9.86 -20.59
CA SER A 34 -10.97 -9.41 -19.85
C SER A 34 -9.80 -9.05 -20.76
N LEU A 35 -8.69 -8.61 -20.15
CA LEU A 35 -7.40 -8.44 -20.85
C LEU A 35 -6.98 -9.72 -21.57
N TRP A 36 -7.19 -10.87 -20.95
CA TRP A 36 -6.72 -12.18 -21.44
C TRP A 36 -7.57 -12.76 -22.54
N GLU A 37 -8.86 -12.45 -22.55
CA GLU A 37 -9.88 -13.00 -23.46
C GLU A 37 -10.06 -12.16 -24.73
N ASN A 38 -9.43 -10.98 -24.85
CA ASN A 38 -9.61 -10.08 -25.98
C ASN A 38 -8.27 -9.53 -26.49
N ASP A 39 -7.92 -9.86 -27.72
CA ASP A 39 -6.68 -9.39 -28.34
C ASP A 39 -6.65 -7.86 -28.56
N LEU A 40 -7.80 -7.22 -28.73
CA LEU A 40 -7.86 -5.77 -28.80
C LEU A 40 -7.45 -5.12 -27.46
N ASN A 41 -7.80 -5.71 -26.32
CA ASN A 41 -7.38 -5.21 -25.01
C ASN A 41 -5.86 -5.36 -24.85
N LYS A 42 -5.27 -6.46 -25.27
CA LYS A 42 -3.80 -6.66 -25.30
C LYS A 42 -3.12 -5.63 -26.21
N GLN A 43 -3.64 -5.42 -27.41
CA GLN A 43 -3.11 -4.43 -28.37
C GLN A 43 -3.17 -3.00 -27.79
N LYS A 44 -4.26 -2.63 -27.12
CA LYS A 44 -4.38 -1.34 -26.45
C LYS A 44 -3.33 -1.17 -25.35
N THR A 45 -3.08 -2.21 -24.55
CA THR A 45 -2.06 -2.22 -23.50
C THR A 45 -0.65 -2.02 -24.09
N VAL A 46 -0.32 -2.75 -25.16
CA VAL A 46 0.97 -2.61 -25.86
C VAL A 46 1.12 -1.20 -26.45
N ALA A 47 0.07 -0.67 -27.09
CA ALA A 47 0.09 0.66 -27.71
C ALA A 47 0.22 1.78 -26.66
N LEU A 48 -0.46 1.63 -25.51
CA LEU A 48 -0.36 2.56 -24.39
C LEU A 48 1.08 2.65 -23.89
N TRP A 49 1.70 1.52 -23.60
CA TRP A 49 3.09 1.47 -23.11
C TRP A 49 4.08 2.03 -24.11
N LYS A 50 3.94 1.68 -25.39
CA LYS A 50 4.78 2.29 -26.43
C LYS A 50 4.66 3.80 -26.46
N LYS A 51 3.44 4.35 -26.33
CA LYS A 51 3.20 5.79 -26.33
C LYS A 51 3.79 6.48 -25.08
N LEU A 52 3.64 5.86 -23.91
CA LEU A 52 4.24 6.36 -22.67
C LEU A 52 5.78 6.33 -22.75
N ALA A 53 6.36 5.21 -23.18
CA ALA A 53 7.79 5.09 -23.35
C ALA A 53 8.35 6.10 -24.36
N GLN A 54 7.67 6.30 -25.51
CA GLN A 54 8.05 7.35 -26.48
C GLN A 54 8.06 8.75 -25.87
N ARG A 55 7.08 9.04 -25.00
CA ARG A 55 6.96 10.34 -24.32
C ARG A 55 8.10 10.57 -23.34
N TYR A 56 8.51 9.54 -22.61
CA TYR A 56 9.43 9.63 -21.48
C TYR A 56 10.84 9.09 -21.75
N ALA A 57 11.13 8.62 -22.98
CA ALA A 57 12.42 8.02 -23.36
C ALA A 57 13.65 8.86 -22.99
N ASN A 58 13.51 10.18 -22.88
CA ASN A 58 14.59 11.12 -22.53
C ASN A 58 14.36 11.83 -21.19
N GLU A 59 13.41 11.38 -20.36
CA GLU A 59 13.19 11.95 -19.03
C GLU A 59 13.90 11.12 -17.96
N PRO A 60 15.07 11.56 -17.48
CA PRO A 60 15.89 10.77 -16.56
C PRO A 60 15.27 10.60 -15.16
N TRP A 61 14.21 11.34 -14.85
CA TRP A 61 13.47 11.21 -13.59
C TRP A 61 12.37 10.16 -13.63
N VAL A 62 12.11 9.55 -14.77
CA VAL A 62 11.37 8.29 -14.84
C VAL A 62 12.36 7.15 -14.61
N GLY A 63 12.21 6.39 -13.54
CA GLY A 63 13.11 5.29 -13.18
C GLY A 63 12.80 4.00 -13.94
N GLY A 64 11.52 3.74 -14.21
CA GLY A 64 11.10 2.51 -14.86
C GLY A 64 9.59 2.47 -15.15
N TYR A 65 9.20 1.39 -15.81
CA TYR A 65 7.84 1.06 -16.23
C TYR A 65 7.44 -0.26 -15.60
N ASP A 66 6.46 -0.24 -14.68
CA ASP A 66 5.82 -1.43 -14.12
C ASP A 66 4.64 -1.80 -15.02
N LEU A 67 4.79 -2.90 -15.73
CA LEU A 67 4.03 -3.12 -16.95
C LEU A 67 2.57 -3.48 -16.70
N ILE A 68 2.26 -4.26 -15.68
CA ILE A 68 0.90 -4.65 -15.29
C ILE A 68 0.89 -4.95 -13.79
N ASN A 69 0.14 -4.15 -13.03
CA ASN A 69 -0.04 -4.35 -11.60
C ASN A 69 -0.88 -5.59 -11.32
N GLU A 70 -0.41 -6.40 -10.40
CA GLU A 70 -1.12 -7.52 -9.76
C GLU A 70 -1.95 -8.41 -10.72
N PRO A 71 -1.36 -9.00 -11.76
CA PRO A 71 -2.09 -10.01 -12.51
C PRO A 71 -2.60 -11.12 -11.58
N ASN A 72 -3.88 -11.46 -11.68
CA ASN A 72 -4.49 -12.53 -10.88
C ASN A 72 -5.54 -13.26 -11.71
N TRP A 73 -5.08 -14.22 -12.55
CA TRP A 73 -5.92 -14.89 -13.51
C TRP A 73 -5.53 -16.36 -13.66
N SER A 74 -6.53 -17.26 -13.71
CA SER A 74 -6.31 -18.65 -14.06
C SER A 74 -6.21 -18.82 -15.57
N PHE A 75 -5.08 -19.28 -16.05
CA PHE A 75 -4.85 -19.68 -17.45
C PHE A 75 -5.16 -21.15 -17.70
N THR A 76 -5.30 -21.94 -16.63
CA THR A 76 -5.58 -23.38 -16.68
C THR A 76 -7.02 -23.67 -16.25
N SER A 77 -7.75 -24.46 -17.01
CA SER A 77 -9.12 -24.85 -16.66
C SER A 77 -9.15 -25.59 -15.33
N GLY A 78 -10.03 -25.15 -14.41
CA GLY A 78 -10.16 -25.74 -13.06
C GLY A 78 -9.06 -25.36 -12.07
N GLY A 79 -8.15 -24.45 -12.44
CA GLY A 79 -7.15 -23.88 -11.54
C GLY A 79 -7.72 -22.88 -10.52
N ASN A 80 -6.86 -22.39 -9.64
CA ASN A 80 -7.20 -21.28 -8.75
C ASN A 80 -7.52 -20.03 -9.58
N GLU A 81 -8.67 -19.40 -9.35
CA GLU A 81 -9.17 -18.30 -10.18
C GLU A 81 -8.22 -17.09 -10.25
N ASN A 82 -7.38 -16.90 -9.24
CA ASN A 82 -6.39 -15.84 -9.14
C ASN A 82 -4.98 -16.25 -9.61
N GLY A 83 -4.85 -17.45 -10.20
CA GLY A 83 -3.61 -17.92 -10.81
C GLY A 83 -2.50 -18.33 -9.82
N CYS A 84 -2.83 -18.50 -8.52
CA CYS A 84 -1.82 -18.85 -7.52
C CYS A 84 -1.27 -20.28 -7.70
N SER A 85 -2.04 -21.18 -8.30
CA SER A 85 -1.65 -22.56 -8.59
C SER A 85 -1.14 -22.79 -10.03
N GLU A 86 -0.98 -21.74 -10.82
CA GLU A 86 -0.49 -21.87 -12.19
C GLU A 86 0.97 -22.38 -12.20
N ASN A 87 1.19 -23.47 -12.94
CA ASN A 87 2.53 -24.03 -13.16
C ASN A 87 3.26 -23.32 -14.30
N SER A 88 2.53 -22.59 -15.15
CA SER A 88 3.09 -21.79 -16.24
C SER A 88 2.20 -20.61 -16.54
N ASN A 89 2.78 -19.42 -16.47
CA ASN A 89 2.10 -18.17 -16.77
C ASN A 89 2.40 -17.72 -18.22
N THR A 90 2.36 -18.63 -19.18
CA THR A 90 2.72 -18.38 -20.58
C THR A 90 1.97 -17.22 -21.22
N PRO A 91 0.63 -17.05 -21.07
CA PRO A 91 -0.07 -15.91 -21.66
C PRO A 91 0.38 -14.57 -21.05
N LEU A 92 0.64 -14.52 -19.75
CA LEU A 92 1.18 -13.33 -19.08
C LEU A 92 2.58 -13.00 -19.63
N LYS A 93 3.48 -13.98 -19.66
CA LYS A 93 4.83 -13.79 -20.20
C LYS A 93 4.80 -13.28 -21.65
N GLN A 94 3.97 -13.88 -22.50
CA GLN A 94 3.85 -13.47 -23.90
C GLN A 94 3.42 -12.01 -24.06
N LEU A 95 2.45 -11.55 -23.27
CA LEU A 95 2.01 -10.16 -23.31
C LEU A 95 3.10 -9.22 -22.79
N LEU A 96 3.76 -9.55 -21.69
CA LEU A 96 4.86 -8.75 -21.14
C LEU A 96 6.04 -8.63 -22.13
N VAL A 97 6.37 -9.71 -22.84
CA VAL A 97 7.37 -9.69 -23.93
C VAL A 97 6.94 -8.75 -25.08
N GLN A 98 5.67 -8.80 -25.50
CA GLN A 98 5.16 -7.91 -26.54
C GLN A 98 5.22 -6.45 -26.12
N ILE A 99 4.86 -6.13 -24.87
CA ILE A 99 4.94 -4.78 -24.30
C ILE A 99 6.41 -4.33 -24.28
N THR A 100 7.31 -5.15 -23.74
CA THR A 100 8.74 -4.86 -23.67
C THR A 100 9.31 -4.55 -25.05
N ASN A 101 9.04 -5.41 -26.03
CA ASN A 101 9.51 -5.21 -27.40
C ASN A 101 9.00 -3.90 -27.99
N ALA A 102 7.74 -3.56 -27.75
CA ALA A 102 7.16 -2.30 -28.24
C ALA A 102 7.82 -1.07 -27.57
N ILE A 103 8.07 -1.13 -26.26
CA ILE A 103 8.81 -0.10 -25.52
C ILE A 103 10.22 0.07 -26.11
N ARG A 104 10.95 -1.05 -26.31
CA ARG A 104 12.35 -1.02 -26.78
C ARG A 104 12.50 -0.47 -28.21
N THR A 105 11.42 -0.37 -28.99
CA THR A 105 11.48 0.35 -30.28
C THR A 105 11.64 1.86 -30.10
N VAL A 106 11.37 2.42 -28.95
CA VAL A 106 11.34 3.89 -28.69
C VAL A 106 12.17 4.29 -27.45
N ASP A 107 12.43 3.36 -26.54
CA ASP A 107 13.15 3.59 -25.29
C ASP A 107 14.01 2.39 -24.91
N THR A 108 15.31 2.57 -24.93
CA THR A 108 16.29 1.52 -24.60
C THR A 108 16.94 1.69 -23.22
N LYS A 109 16.48 2.70 -22.43
CA LYS A 109 17.18 3.13 -21.20
C LYS A 109 16.44 2.77 -19.93
N HIS A 110 15.11 2.95 -19.90
CA HIS A 110 14.33 2.80 -18.66
C HIS A 110 14.20 1.33 -18.26
N ILE A 111 14.16 1.11 -16.95
CA ILE A 111 13.97 -0.21 -16.36
C ILE A 111 12.59 -0.76 -16.72
N ILE A 112 12.53 -2.01 -17.11
CA ILE A 112 11.29 -2.78 -17.24
C ILE A 112 11.05 -3.51 -15.93
N ILE A 113 9.93 -3.27 -15.29
CA ILE A 113 9.49 -3.94 -14.08
C ILE A 113 8.34 -4.87 -14.47
N ILE A 114 8.40 -6.09 -13.99
CA ILE A 114 7.35 -7.09 -14.25
C ILE A 114 6.88 -7.70 -12.95
N GLU A 115 5.63 -8.09 -12.93
CA GLU A 115 5.01 -8.82 -11.83
C GLU A 115 4.62 -10.23 -12.25
N GLY A 116 4.70 -11.17 -11.29
CA GLY A 116 4.14 -12.51 -11.46
C GLY A 116 2.62 -12.51 -11.40
N ASN A 117 2.01 -13.64 -11.74
CA ASN A 117 0.59 -13.89 -11.48
C ASN A 117 0.33 -13.97 -9.95
N CYS A 118 -0.91 -14.16 -9.51
CA CYS A 118 -1.24 -14.25 -8.07
C CYS A 118 -0.76 -13.01 -7.30
N TRP A 119 -1.22 -11.83 -7.73
CA TRP A 119 -0.87 -10.53 -7.15
C TRP A 119 0.65 -10.30 -7.06
N GLY A 120 1.37 -10.51 -8.16
CA GLY A 120 2.82 -10.28 -8.24
C GLY A 120 3.70 -11.42 -7.71
N ASN A 121 3.15 -12.56 -7.26
CA ASN A 121 3.92 -13.55 -6.50
C ASN A 121 4.19 -14.88 -7.23
N ASN A 122 3.47 -15.21 -8.29
CA ASN A 122 3.68 -16.46 -9.03
C ASN A 122 4.44 -16.24 -10.34
N TYR A 123 5.73 -16.54 -10.33
CA TYR A 123 6.65 -16.44 -11.47
C TYR A 123 6.85 -17.73 -12.25
N ASN A 124 6.08 -18.79 -12.00
CA ASN A 124 6.23 -20.08 -12.68
C ASN A 124 6.14 -19.94 -14.22
N GLY A 125 7.16 -20.41 -14.92
CA GLY A 125 7.26 -20.35 -16.39
C GLY A 125 7.57 -18.96 -16.97
N MET A 126 7.81 -17.95 -16.14
CA MET A 126 8.11 -16.59 -16.62
C MET A 126 9.59 -16.33 -16.84
N LEU A 127 10.47 -17.03 -16.13
CA LEU A 127 11.91 -16.83 -16.21
C LEU A 127 12.57 -17.84 -17.19
N PRO A 128 13.79 -17.55 -17.72
CA PRO A 128 14.60 -16.37 -17.49
C PRO A 128 13.99 -15.09 -18.08
N THR A 129 14.55 -13.92 -17.67
CA THR A 129 14.22 -12.61 -18.24
C THR A 129 14.58 -12.53 -19.72
N TRP A 130 13.90 -11.65 -20.46
CA TRP A 130 14.08 -11.44 -21.90
C TRP A 130 14.63 -10.08 -22.27
N ASP A 131 14.96 -9.26 -21.27
CA ASP A 131 15.56 -7.96 -21.43
C ASP A 131 16.65 -7.78 -20.35
N ASN A 132 17.74 -7.13 -20.71
CA ASN A 132 18.91 -6.99 -19.84
C ASN A 132 18.75 -5.90 -18.76
N ASN A 133 17.69 -5.08 -18.85
CA ASN A 133 17.39 -4.03 -17.90
C ASN A 133 15.99 -4.26 -17.26
N MET A 134 15.87 -5.39 -16.58
CA MET A 134 14.61 -5.88 -16.01
C MET A 134 14.71 -6.13 -14.51
N VAL A 135 13.62 -5.87 -13.80
CA VAL A 135 13.46 -6.10 -12.35
C VAL A 135 12.19 -6.93 -12.13
N LEU A 136 12.23 -7.85 -11.17
CA LEU A 136 11.04 -8.56 -10.70
C LEU A 136 10.44 -7.80 -9.52
N SER A 137 9.19 -7.42 -9.63
CA SER A 137 8.39 -6.85 -8.55
C SER A 137 7.62 -7.95 -7.83
N PHE A 138 7.50 -7.86 -6.53
CA PHE A 138 6.59 -8.71 -5.75
C PHE A 138 5.85 -7.86 -4.74
N HIS A 139 4.66 -8.32 -4.34
CA HIS A 139 3.84 -7.65 -3.35
C HIS A 139 3.75 -8.47 -2.07
N LYS A 140 3.69 -7.81 -0.94
CA LYS A 140 3.66 -8.45 0.36
C LYS A 140 2.70 -7.73 1.29
N TYR A 141 1.61 -8.40 1.65
CA TYR A 141 0.61 -7.93 2.59
C TYR A 141 0.28 -9.00 3.62
N TRP A 142 -0.07 -8.60 4.83
CA TRP A 142 -0.72 -9.42 5.86
C TRP A 142 -0.10 -10.79 6.12
N SER A 143 1.16 -10.96 5.79
CA SER A 143 1.92 -12.20 5.99
C SER A 143 2.97 -12.03 7.07
N TYR A 144 3.56 -13.14 7.52
CA TYR A 144 4.67 -13.11 8.46
C TYR A 144 5.86 -12.34 7.89
N ASN A 145 6.55 -11.59 8.76
CA ASN A 145 7.74 -10.83 8.42
C ASN A 145 9.01 -11.59 8.83
N ASP A 146 9.14 -12.79 8.33
CA ASP A 146 10.32 -13.66 8.50
C ASP A 146 11.00 -13.93 7.15
N GLN A 147 12.20 -14.50 7.20
CA GLN A 147 13.00 -14.83 6.02
C GLN A 147 12.25 -15.79 5.09
N GLY A 148 11.48 -16.73 5.64
CA GLY A 148 10.71 -17.72 4.87
C GLY A 148 9.69 -17.06 3.96
N SER A 149 9.05 -15.98 4.42
CA SER A 149 8.01 -15.26 3.67
C SER A 149 8.49 -14.59 2.37
N ILE A 150 9.80 -14.35 2.24
CA ILE A 150 10.41 -13.74 1.03
C ILE A 150 11.46 -14.65 0.39
N GLN A 151 11.71 -15.84 0.92
CA GLN A 151 12.79 -16.70 0.44
C GLN A 151 12.56 -17.16 -1.00
N GLY A 152 11.32 -17.37 -1.41
CA GLY A 152 10.97 -17.76 -2.78
C GLY A 152 11.48 -16.76 -3.81
N ILE A 153 11.18 -15.48 -3.64
CA ILE A 153 11.61 -14.43 -4.58
C ILE A 153 13.14 -14.19 -4.52
N ILE A 154 13.76 -14.35 -3.33
CA ILE A 154 15.22 -14.30 -3.18
C ILE A 154 15.90 -15.45 -3.96
N ASN A 155 15.32 -16.63 -3.95
CA ASN A 155 15.83 -17.76 -4.73
C ASN A 155 15.80 -17.44 -6.24
N LEU A 156 14.73 -16.83 -6.74
CA LEU A 156 14.65 -16.39 -8.15
C LEU A 156 15.71 -15.35 -8.47
N ARG A 157 15.90 -14.34 -7.60
CA ARG A 157 16.98 -13.37 -7.73
C ARG A 157 18.33 -14.01 -7.91
N ASN A 158 18.65 -14.98 -7.04
CA ASN A 158 19.95 -15.61 -7.02
C ASN A 158 20.13 -16.60 -8.21
N GLN A 159 19.09 -17.34 -8.56
CA GLN A 159 19.14 -18.31 -9.66
C GLN A 159 19.29 -17.64 -11.02
N TYR A 160 18.60 -16.53 -11.26
CA TYR A 160 18.55 -15.86 -12.56
C TYR A 160 19.39 -14.59 -12.62
N ASN A 161 20.08 -14.23 -11.52
CA ASN A 161 20.87 -13.00 -11.40
C ASN A 161 20.08 -11.77 -11.84
N VAL A 162 18.85 -11.62 -11.37
CA VAL A 162 17.93 -10.53 -11.69
C VAL A 162 17.60 -9.74 -10.43
N PRO A 163 17.61 -8.38 -10.47
CA PRO A 163 17.17 -7.58 -9.33
C PRO A 163 15.71 -7.84 -8.97
N ILE A 164 15.40 -7.71 -7.67
CA ILE A 164 14.05 -7.79 -7.16
C ILE A 164 13.72 -6.55 -6.33
N TRP A 165 12.46 -6.17 -6.27
CA TRP A 165 12.01 -5.12 -5.37
C TRP A 165 10.61 -5.43 -4.82
N LEU A 166 10.32 -4.92 -3.63
CA LEU A 166 8.98 -4.95 -3.06
C LEU A 166 8.20 -3.78 -3.65
N GLY A 167 7.48 -4.05 -4.74
CA GLY A 167 6.77 -3.02 -5.52
C GLY A 167 5.58 -2.44 -4.80
N GLU A 168 4.96 -3.26 -3.91
CA GLU A 168 3.83 -2.80 -3.12
C GLU A 168 3.75 -3.54 -1.78
N SER A 169 3.48 -2.79 -0.71
CA SER A 169 3.22 -3.28 0.63
C SER A 169 2.53 -2.22 1.46
N GLY A 170 1.95 -2.58 2.60
CA GLY A 170 1.28 -1.62 3.49
C GLY A 170 0.05 -2.19 4.16
N GLU A 171 -0.94 -1.32 4.40
CA GLU A 171 -2.27 -1.67 4.92
C GLU A 171 -2.27 -2.53 6.20
N ASN A 172 -1.37 -2.20 7.11
CA ASN A 172 -1.24 -2.88 8.39
C ASN A 172 -0.85 -1.88 9.48
N SER A 173 -0.54 -2.34 10.69
CA SER A 173 -0.05 -1.51 11.78
C SER A 173 1.40 -1.04 11.55
N ILE A 174 1.79 0.02 12.22
CA ILE A 174 3.19 0.48 12.22
C ILE A 174 4.16 -0.54 12.82
N VAL A 175 3.68 -1.42 13.70
CA VAL A 175 4.49 -2.53 14.24
C VAL A 175 4.87 -3.48 13.11
N TRP A 176 3.90 -3.86 12.29
CA TRP A 176 4.12 -4.70 11.11
C TRP A 176 5.02 -3.99 10.08
N PHE A 177 4.77 -2.70 9.79
CA PHE A 177 5.54 -1.90 8.82
C PHE A 177 7.03 -1.91 9.13
N LYS A 178 7.38 -1.56 10.36
CA LYS A 178 8.78 -1.54 10.78
C LYS A 178 9.47 -2.90 10.57
N VAL A 179 8.80 -4.01 10.88
CA VAL A 179 9.40 -5.35 10.75
C VAL A 179 9.51 -5.74 9.28
N ALA A 180 8.49 -5.46 8.45
CA ALA A 180 8.52 -5.71 7.02
C ALA A 180 9.66 -4.94 6.33
N ILE A 181 9.78 -3.65 6.60
CA ILE A 181 10.84 -2.80 6.03
C ILE A 181 12.22 -3.31 6.49
N SER A 182 12.40 -3.58 7.78
CA SER A 182 13.66 -4.13 8.29
C SER A 182 14.05 -5.45 7.60
N LEU A 183 13.08 -6.32 7.31
CA LEU A 183 13.31 -7.58 6.61
C LEU A 183 13.82 -7.36 5.19
N VAL A 184 13.15 -6.51 4.42
CA VAL A 184 13.52 -6.30 3.01
C VAL A 184 14.83 -5.53 2.89
N GLU A 185 15.08 -4.51 3.72
CA GLU A 185 16.35 -3.77 3.74
C GLU A 185 17.55 -4.65 4.13
N LYS A 186 17.39 -5.53 5.13
CA LYS A 186 18.40 -6.54 5.50
C LYS A 186 18.77 -7.44 4.32
N ASN A 187 17.82 -7.72 3.43
CA ASN A 187 18.02 -8.52 2.24
C ASN A 187 18.42 -7.69 1.00
N LYS A 188 18.70 -6.39 1.18
CA LYS A 188 19.06 -5.43 0.10
C LYS A 188 17.98 -5.34 -0.99
N ILE A 189 16.73 -5.29 -0.58
CA ILE A 189 15.57 -5.15 -1.44
C ILE A 189 14.98 -3.75 -1.22
N GLY A 190 14.85 -2.98 -2.30
CA GLY A 190 14.13 -1.72 -2.28
C GLY A 190 12.63 -1.95 -2.12
N TRP A 191 11.90 -0.93 -1.66
CA TRP A 191 10.48 -1.06 -1.38
C TRP A 191 9.68 0.19 -1.75
N ALA A 192 8.41 0.00 -2.07
CA ALA A 192 7.38 1.04 -2.17
C ALA A 192 6.21 0.70 -1.24
N TRP A 193 5.51 1.74 -0.75
CA TRP A 193 4.47 1.58 0.26
C TRP A 193 3.13 2.11 -0.22
N TRP A 194 2.08 1.31 -0.06
CA TRP A 194 0.70 1.59 -0.44
C TRP A 194 -0.16 1.98 0.77
N PRO A 195 -1.03 3.00 0.64
CA PRO A 195 -0.94 4.13 -0.28
C PRO A 195 -0.37 5.37 0.44
N MET A 196 0.00 6.38 -0.33
CA MET A 196 0.40 7.69 0.23
C MET A 196 -0.75 8.38 0.96
N LYS A 197 -2.00 8.23 0.47
CA LYS A 197 -3.23 8.80 1.04
C LYS A 197 -4.31 7.75 1.10
N LYS A 198 -5.07 7.72 2.22
CA LYS A 198 -6.24 6.85 2.33
C LYS A 198 -7.43 7.58 2.95
N ILE A 199 -8.63 7.33 2.42
CA ILE A 199 -9.86 7.96 2.93
C ILE A 199 -10.26 7.32 4.26
N GLY A 200 -10.37 8.14 5.32
CA GLY A 200 -10.87 7.71 6.61
C GLY A 200 -10.07 6.61 7.30
N SER A 201 -8.76 6.52 7.02
CA SER A 201 -7.92 5.47 7.58
C SER A 201 -6.53 6.01 7.96
N VAL A 202 -5.97 5.49 9.05
CA VAL A 202 -4.66 5.87 9.60
C VAL A 202 -3.51 4.98 9.13
N VAL A 203 -3.74 4.09 8.16
CA VAL A 203 -2.72 3.11 7.71
C VAL A 203 -1.66 3.67 6.77
N GLY A 204 -1.76 4.90 6.35
CA GLY A 204 -0.81 5.53 5.43
C GLY A 204 -0.27 6.86 5.95
N PRO A 205 0.71 7.46 5.27
CA PRO A 205 1.31 8.74 5.66
C PRO A 205 0.31 9.89 5.80
N THR A 206 -0.80 9.85 5.06
CA THR A 206 -1.82 10.90 5.14
C THR A 206 -3.23 10.32 5.07
N THR A 207 -4.12 10.88 5.91
CA THR A 207 -5.54 10.51 5.94
C THR A 207 -6.38 11.61 5.32
N ILE A 208 -7.22 11.24 4.35
CA ILE A 208 -8.24 12.13 3.78
C ILE A 208 -9.49 12.05 4.66
N THR A 209 -9.95 13.17 5.18
CA THR A 209 -11.19 13.21 5.97
C THR A 209 -12.39 12.86 5.10
N LYS A 210 -13.09 11.78 5.47
CA LYS A 210 -14.31 11.34 4.81
C LYS A 210 -15.51 12.14 5.33
N THR A 211 -16.27 12.76 4.43
CA THR A 211 -17.49 13.50 4.80
C THR A 211 -18.69 12.57 4.96
N ALA A 212 -19.69 13.00 5.74
CA ALA A 212 -20.96 12.27 5.90
C ALA A 212 -21.72 12.19 4.55
N ASP A 213 -21.69 13.25 3.76
CA ASP A 213 -22.33 13.29 2.44
C ASP A 213 -21.70 12.28 1.48
N TYR A 214 -20.37 12.17 1.46
CA TYR A 214 -19.68 11.16 0.67
C TYR A 214 -19.99 9.74 1.18
N GLN A 215 -20.06 9.53 2.49
CA GLN A 215 -20.47 8.24 3.05
C GLN A 215 -21.90 7.88 2.61
N SER A 216 -22.81 8.86 2.50
CA SER A 216 -24.16 8.63 1.99
C SER A 216 -24.16 8.18 0.53
N LEU A 217 -23.29 8.74 -0.32
CA LEU A 217 -23.11 8.27 -1.71
C LEU A 217 -22.56 6.85 -1.75
N LEU A 218 -21.57 6.52 -0.94
CA LEU A 218 -21.02 5.16 -0.85
C LEU A 218 -22.08 4.16 -0.44
N ASN A 219 -22.94 4.52 0.52
CA ASN A 219 -24.05 3.68 0.98
C ASN A 219 -25.04 3.45 -0.15
N TYR A 220 -25.39 4.49 -0.91
CA TYR A 220 -26.28 4.36 -2.07
C TYR A 220 -25.68 3.45 -3.16
N TRP A 221 -24.43 3.66 -3.52
CA TRP A 221 -23.76 2.83 -4.54
C TRP A 221 -23.63 1.37 -4.14
N LYS A 222 -23.43 1.11 -2.85
CA LYS A 222 -23.28 -0.25 -2.33
C LYS A 222 -24.63 -0.98 -2.17
N ASN A 223 -25.64 -0.29 -1.67
CA ASN A 223 -26.88 -0.91 -1.17
C ASN A 223 -28.11 -0.53 -2.01
N GLY A 224 -27.99 0.40 -2.94
CA GLY A 224 -29.13 0.98 -3.63
C GLY A 224 -29.97 1.90 -2.73
N GLY A 225 -31.27 2.00 -3.01
CA GLY A 225 -32.21 2.87 -2.30
C GLY A 225 -32.56 4.14 -3.07
N THR A 226 -32.99 5.19 -2.34
CA THR A 226 -33.35 6.46 -2.98
C THR A 226 -32.12 7.12 -3.59
N GLN A 227 -32.18 7.37 -4.91
CA GLN A 227 -31.06 8.00 -5.62
C GLN A 227 -30.86 9.44 -5.13
N PRO A 228 -29.63 9.80 -4.69
CA PRO A 228 -29.30 11.18 -4.36
C PRO A 228 -29.48 12.12 -5.54
N SER A 229 -29.84 13.38 -5.28
CA SER A 229 -29.89 14.39 -6.36
C SER A 229 -28.51 14.62 -6.97
N VAL A 230 -28.49 15.02 -8.25
CA VAL A 230 -27.26 15.35 -8.97
C VAL A 230 -26.47 16.42 -8.24
N THR A 231 -27.14 17.46 -7.73
CA THR A 231 -26.49 18.55 -6.96
C THR A 231 -25.84 18.03 -5.68
N PHE A 232 -26.55 17.18 -4.91
CA PHE A 232 -25.97 16.58 -3.71
C PHE A 232 -24.75 15.72 -4.03
N ALA A 233 -24.86 14.84 -5.03
CA ALA A 233 -23.76 13.98 -5.43
C ALA A 233 -22.54 14.78 -5.90
N HIS A 234 -22.77 15.79 -6.75
CA HIS A 234 -21.71 16.69 -7.22
C HIS A 234 -20.99 17.38 -6.04
N ASN A 235 -21.75 17.98 -5.12
CA ASN A 235 -21.16 18.70 -3.99
C ASN A 235 -20.37 17.77 -3.06
N ALA A 236 -20.89 16.58 -2.77
CA ALA A 236 -20.20 15.59 -1.97
C ALA A 236 -18.87 15.14 -2.60
N LEU A 237 -18.86 14.89 -3.91
CA LEU A 237 -17.64 14.53 -4.63
C LEU A 237 -16.62 15.67 -4.72
N MET A 238 -17.08 16.91 -4.97
CA MET A 238 -16.21 18.08 -5.00
C MET A 238 -15.59 18.38 -3.62
N GLN A 239 -16.36 18.19 -2.55
CA GLN A 239 -15.82 18.31 -1.18
C GLN A 239 -14.76 17.25 -0.89
N MET A 240 -14.94 16.02 -1.36
CA MET A 240 -13.92 14.98 -1.23
C MET A 240 -12.68 15.30 -2.05
N ALA A 241 -12.82 15.86 -3.25
CA ALA A 241 -11.69 16.32 -4.06
C ALA A 241 -10.91 17.43 -3.34
N GLU A 242 -11.61 18.34 -2.66
CA GLU A 242 -10.99 19.37 -1.83
C GLU A 242 -10.25 18.78 -0.64
N ASN A 243 -10.88 17.85 0.10
CA ASN A 243 -10.27 17.15 1.23
C ASN A 243 -9.04 16.31 0.82
N ALA A 244 -8.97 15.89 -0.44
CA ALA A 244 -7.83 15.12 -0.95
C ALA A 244 -6.58 15.97 -1.25
N LYS A 245 -6.67 17.31 -1.20
CA LYS A 245 -5.48 18.17 -1.29
C LYS A 245 -4.56 17.89 -0.09
N LEU A 246 -3.24 17.83 -0.32
CA LEU A 246 -2.28 17.49 0.72
C LEU A 246 -2.38 18.41 1.96
N SER A 247 -2.67 19.70 1.74
CA SER A 247 -2.87 20.69 2.78
C SER A 247 -4.08 20.46 3.70
N HIS A 248 -5.03 19.61 3.24
CA HIS A 248 -6.26 19.28 3.99
C HIS A 248 -6.23 17.85 4.57
N CYS A 249 -5.18 17.09 4.26
CA CYS A 249 -5.00 15.75 4.82
C CYS A 249 -4.38 15.80 6.22
N SER A 250 -4.78 14.89 7.09
CA SER A 250 -4.11 14.69 8.37
C SER A 250 -2.80 13.91 8.15
N PHE A 251 -1.69 14.44 8.62
CA PHE A 251 -0.38 13.79 8.53
C PHE A 251 -0.19 12.80 9.68
N GLN A 252 0.10 11.54 9.35
CA GLN A 252 0.31 10.45 10.30
C GLN A 252 1.80 10.34 10.67
N LYS A 253 2.20 11.04 11.73
CA LYS A 253 3.60 11.10 12.20
C LYS A 253 4.13 9.74 12.61
N ASP A 254 3.30 8.94 13.27
CA ASP A 254 3.61 7.60 13.74
C ASP A 254 3.93 6.66 12.60
N VAL A 255 3.19 6.74 11.49
CA VAL A 255 3.44 5.94 10.29
C VAL A 255 4.82 6.27 9.71
N ILE A 256 5.12 7.55 9.49
CA ILE A 256 6.42 7.98 8.94
C ILE A 256 7.56 7.63 9.89
N ASP A 257 7.38 7.84 11.18
CA ASP A 257 8.37 7.48 12.19
C ASP A 257 8.70 5.99 12.18
N ALA A 258 7.68 5.14 12.07
CA ALA A 258 7.85 3.69 12.01
C ALA A 258 8.53 3.21 10.74
N MET A 259 8.19 3.80 9.59
CA MET A 259 8.74 3.42 8.28
C MET A 259 10.23 3.78 8.15
N PHE A 260 10.67 4.87 8.74
CA PHE A 260 12.02 5.38 8.53
C PHE A 260 12.88 5.30 9.80
N ARG A 261 12.55 6.03 10.87
CA ARG A 261 13.39 6.08 12.07
C ARG A 261 13.41 4.78 12.84
N GLN A 262 12.23 4.21 13.13
CA GLN A 262 12.14 3.03 13.98
C GLN A 262 12.77 1.77 13.37
N VAL A 263 13.02 1.75 12.07
CA VAL A 263 13.75 0.65 11.41
C VAL A 263 15.17 0.53 11.98
N ALA A 264 15.85 1.66 12.18
CA ALA A 264 17.24 1.71 12.64
C ALA A 264 17.38 2.13 14.12
N ASP A 265 16.46 2.95 14.65
CA ASP A 265 16.53 3.56 15.98
C ASP A 265 15.40 3.05 16.90
N SER A 266 15.74 2.61 18.11
CA SER A 266 14.78 2.13 19.12
C SER A 266 14.42 3.18 20.19
N SER A 267 14.98 4.38 20.14
CA SER A 267 14.64 5.44 21.10
C SER A 267 13.19 5.91 20.93
N SER A 268 12.57 6.36 22.02
CA SER A 268 11.31 7.10 21.98
C SER A 268 11.55 8.56 21.64
N LYS A 269 10.54 9.23 21.05
CA LYS A 269 10.55 10.66 20.76
C LYS A 269 9.17 11.26 21.08
N PRO A 270 9.09 12.52 21.50
CA PRO A 270 7.81 13.13 21.79
C PRO A 270 6.91 13.14 20.55
N PHE A 271 5.67 12.71 20.71
CA PHE A 271 4.63 12.88 19.68
C PHE A 271 4.18 14.33 19.58
N LYS A 272 4.05 15.00 20.75
CA LYS A 272 3.78 16.43 20.88
C LYS A 272 4.71 17.04 21.93
N ASN A 273 4.86 18.37 21.89
CA ASN A 273 5.51 19.10 22.97
C ASN A 273 4.53 19.23 24.13
N HIS A 274 4.80 18.52 25.21
CA HIS A 274 4.05 18.61 26.45
C HIS A 274 4.78 19.53 27.43
N HIS A 275 4.05 20.41 28.08
CA HIS A 275 4.55 21.30 29.12
C HIS A 275 3.87 20.99 30.44
N VAL A 276 4.63 21.08 31.53
CA VAL A 276 4.11 20.96 32.91
C VAL A 276 4.54 22.20 33.69
N PRO A 277 3.56 22.90 34.29
CA PRO A 277 2.13 22.62 34.38
C PRO A 277 1.39 22.78 33.06
N GLY A 278 0.42 21.87 32.78
CA GLY A 278 -0.37 21.89 31.54
C GLY A 278 -1.25 20.64 31.38
N VAL A 279 -1.98 20.59 30.28
CA VAL A 279 -2.85 19.47 29.94
C VAL A 279 -2.09 18.52 29.01
N ILE A 280 -2.09 17.24 29.35
CA ILE A 280 -1.52 16.16 28.54
C ILE A 280 -2.65 15.20 28.20
N THR A 281 -2.94 15.07 26.90
CA THR A 281 -3.91 14.10 26.42
C THR A 281 -3.31 12.70 26.36
N ALA A 282 -4.01 11.69 26.88
CA ALA A 282 -3.51 10.32 27.00
C ALA A 282 -3.09 9.71 25.65
N VAL A 283 -3.76 10.08 24.55
CA VAL A 283 -3.44 9.57 23.20
C VAL A 283 -2.16 10.19 22.59
N ASP A 284 -1.59 11.22 23.21
CA ASP A 284 -0.41 11.93 22.71
C ASP A 284 0.92 11.38 23.29
N PHE A 285 0.95 10.08 23.62
CA PHE A 285 2.15 9.40 24.10
C PHE A 285 3.27 9.36 23.04
N ASP A 286 4.49 9.10 23.47
CA ASP A 286 5.68 9.19 22.63
C ASP A 286 5.62 8.28 21.40
N LEU A 287 6.30 8.69 20.33
CA LEU A 287 6.61 7.87 19.17
C LEU A 287 7.70 6.84 19.51
N GLY A 288 7.57 5.62 19.05
CA GLY A 288 8.60 4.61 19.21
C GLY A 288 8.06 3.19 19.11
N ARG A 289 8.97 2.24 19.32
CA ARG A 289 8.64 0.81 19.23
C ARG A 289 7.81 0.36 20.43
N HIS A 290 6.98 -0.64 20.19
CA HIS A 290 6.37 -1.43 21.27
C HIS A 290 7.43 -1.88 22.28
N LYS A 291 7.14 -1.83 23.58
CA LYS A 291 8.05 -2.04 24.73
C LYS A 291 9.19 -1.01 24.83
N LYS A 292 9.10 0.11 24.14
CA LYS A 292 10.03 1.25 24.28
C LYS A 292 9.30 2.57 24.51
N ALA A 293 8.34 2.93 23.70
CA ALA A 293 7.50 4.09 23.88
C ALA A 293 6.17 3.77 24.56
N TYR A 294 5.70 2.56 24.42
CA TYR A 294 4.48 2.03 25.03
C TYR A 294 4.55 0.52 25.15
N PHE A 295 3.69 -0.04 25.97
CA PHE A 295 3.41 -1.47 26.03
C PHE A 295 1.90 -1.68 26.02
N ASP A 296 1.45 -2.50 25.11
CA ASP A 296 0.12 -3.05 25.03
C ASP A 296 0.22 -4.57 25.00
N THR A 297 -0.73 -5.27 25.62
CA THR A 297 -0.72 -6.73 25.68
C THR A 297 -1.09 -7.37 24.35
N ASP A 298 -1.81 -6.66 23.50
CA ASP A 298 -2.16 -7.09 22.16
C ASP A 298 -1.16 -6.55 21.12
N ILE A 299 -0.39 -7.46 20.53
CA ILE A 299 0.57 -7.07 19.49
C ILE A 299 -0.19 -6.79 18.20
N ALA A 300 -0.12 -5.55 17.76
CA ALA A 300 -0.79 -5.09 16.57
C ALA A 300 -0.17 -5.67 15.30
N THR A 301 -0.74 -6.75 14.79
CA THR A 301 -0.34 -7.33 13.51
C THR A 301 -1.50 -8.09 12.88
N TYR A 302 -1.70 -7.89 11.58
CA TYR A 302 -2.63 -8.71 10.81
C TYR A 302 -1.86 -9.66 9.90
N GLN A 303 -2.19 -10.95 10.01
CA GLN A 303 -1.52 -12.00 9.26
C GLN A 303 -2.55 -12.97 8.70
N VAL A 304 -2.68 -13.02 7.38
CA VAL A 304 -3.62 -13.94 6.68
C VAL A 304 -3.32 -15.39 7.00
N SER A 305 -2.04 -15.74 7.19
CA SER A 305 -1.60 -17.10 7.48
C SER A 305 -2.16 -17.68 8.79
N THR A 306 -2.58 -16.85 9.73
CA THR A 306 -3.23 -17.31 10.97
C THR A 306 -4.74 -17.48 10.84
N GLY A 307 -5.34 -16.99 9.76
CA GLY A 307 -6.79 -16.93 9.59
C GLY A 307 -7.50 -15.99 10.58
N SER A 308 -6.73 -15.23 11.36
CA SER A 308 -7.24 -14.33 12.40
C SER A 308 -6.77 -12.90 12.13
N TYR A 309 -7.70 -11.97 12.20
CA TYR A 309 -7.41 -10.56 12.27
C TYR A 309 -7.07 -10.21 13.73
N THR A 310 -5.84 -9.82 13.99
CA THR A 310 -5.45 -9.26 15.27
C THR A 310 -5.63 -7.76 15.21
N ALA A 311 -6.60 -7.23 15.94
CA ALA A 311 -6.79 -5.80 16.05
C ALA A 311 -5.50 -5.16 16.57
N TRP A 312 -5.03 -4.12 15.90
CA TRP A 312 -3.85 -3.39 16.38
C TRP A 312 -4.24 -2.16 17.19
N ASN A 313 -5.48 -1.78 17.10
CA ASN A 313 -6.02 -0.66 17.84
C ASN A 313 -7.54 -0.85 17.81
N THR A 314 -8.15 -1.18 18.92
CA THR A 314 -9.58 -1.52 18.96
C THR A 314 -10.46 -0.40 18.40
N GLY A 315 -10.17 0.86 18.69
CA GLY A 315 -10.86 1.99 18.07
C GLY A 315 -10.36 2.32 16.68
N TRP A 316 -9.14 1.92 16.37
CA TRP A 316 -8.42 2.16 15.12
C TRP A 316 -8.59 3.58 14.57
N THR A 317 -8.23 4.52 15.39
CA THR A 317 -8.32 5.94 15.09
C THR A 317 -7.12 6.68 15.65
N TYR A 318 -6.86 7.89 15.18
CA TYR A 318 -5.83 8.80 15.63
C TYR A 318 -4.39 8.34 15.39
N ARG A 319 -4.00 7.09 15.76
CA ARG A 319 -2.67 6.50 15.57
C ARG A 319 -2.79 5.08 15.02
N ASN A 320 -1.74 4.61 14.36
CA ASN A 320 -1.69 3.28 13.74
C ASN A 320 -0.78 2.30 14.51
N ASP A 321 -0.80 2.37 15.83
CA ASP A 321 -0.07 1.44 16.71
C ASP A 321 -0.99 0.47 17.47
N ALA A 322 -0.47 -0.21 18.48
CA ALA A 322 -1.22 -1.21 19.23
C ALA A 322 -2.09 -0.61 20.34
N VAL A 323 -1.87 0.63 20.74
CA VAL A 323 -2.63 1.24 21.83
C VAL A 323 -4.07 1.48 21.40
N ASP A 324 -5.01 1.02 22.21
CA ASP A 324 -6.43 1.11 21.93
C ASP A 324 -6.95 2.54 22.14
N ILE A 325 -7.30 3.20 21.05
CA ILE A 325 -7.77 4.59 21.05
C ILE A 325 -9.19 4.65 20.50
N GLY A 326 -10.09 5.27 21.27
CA GLY A 326 -11.45 5.55 20.86
C GLY A 326 -11.70 7.04 20.64
N THR A 327 -12.83 7.35 20.00
CA THR A 327 -13.36 8.71 19.97
C THR A 327 -14.08 9.03 21.27
N SER A 328 -13.83 10.23 21.82
CA SER A 328 -14.53 10.73 23.01
C SER A 328 -15.62 11.72 22.61
N THR A 329 -16.75 11.64 23.31
CA THR A 329 -17.83 12.63 23.24
C THR A 329 -17.72 13.68 24.34
N ASP A 330 -16.60 13.73 25.04
CA ASP A 330 -16.33 14.73 26.07
C ASP A 330 -16.39 16.13 25.48
N THR A 331 -17.12 17.01 26.14
CA THR A 331 -17.33 18.40 25.72
C THR A 331 -16.40 19.39 26.42
N ASP A 332 -15.50 18.92 27.30
CA ASP A 332 -14.50 19.77 27.91
C ASP A 332 -13.58 20.37 26.84
N THR A 333 -13.27 21.64 27.00
CA THR A 333 -12.43 22.38 26.03
C THR A 333 -10.99 21.89 25.95
N SER A 334 -10.52 21.15 26.95
CA SER A 334 -9.20 20.50 26.97
C SER A 334 -9.20 19.16 26.22
N SER A 335 -10.36 18.60 25.90
CA SER A 335 -10.48 17.33 25.17
C SER A 335 -10.05 17.51 23.70
N ASN A 336 -9.24 16.58 23.20
CA ASN A 336 -8.92 16.52 21.78
C ASN A 336 -9.85 15.58 20.98
N GLY A 337 -10.93 15.08 21.59
CA GLY A 337 -11.91 14.19 20.98
C GLY A 337 -11.52 12.72 20.96
N TYR A 338 -10.46 12.33 21.67
CA TYR A 338 -9.99 10.94 21.74
C TYR A 338 -9.69 10.53 23.20
N ASN A 339 -9.75 9.22 23.43
CA ASN A 339 -9.40 8.60 24.71
C ASN A 339 -8.62 7.30 24.48
N VAL A 340 -7.77 6.93 25.43
CA VAL A 340 -7.23 5.58 25.55
C VAL A 340 -8.25 4.74 26.29
N GLY A 341 -8.58 3.57 25.77
CA GLY A 341 -9.56 2.64 26.32
C GLY A 341 -9.08 1.20 26.30
N TRP A 342 -9.94 0.28 26.70
CA TRP A 342 -9.71 -1.20 26.70
C TRP A 342 -8.41 -1.63 27.36
N THR A 343 -7.89 -0.84 28.28
CA THR A 343 -6.60 -1.05 28.95
C THR A 343 -6.62 -2.30 29.83
N LYS A 344 -5.49 -2.99 29.86
CA LYS A 344 -5.25 -4.19 30.68
C LYS A 344 -4.12 -3.94 31.68
N ASP A 345 -4.03 -4.82 32.66
CA ASP A 345 -2.97 -4.75 33.67
C ASP A 345 -1.57 -4.80 33.04
N ASN A 346 -0.68 -3.96 33.54
CA ASN A 346 0.71 -3.78 33.13
C ASN A 346 0.91 -3.06 31.78
N GLU A 347 -0.13 -2.56 31.13
CA GLU A 347 0.04 -1.66 29.96
C GLU A 347 0.53 -0.29 30.41
N TRP A 348 1.32 0.34 29.55
CA TRP A 348 1.90 1.65 29.86
C TRP A 348 2.24 2.45 28.60
N MET A 349 2.32 3.77 28.77
CA MET A 349 2.71 4.74 27.74
C MET A 349 3.71 5.73 28.32
N ASN A 350 4.71 6.11 27.55
CA ASN A 350 5.67 7.15 27.91
C ASN A 350 5.26 8.50 27.34
N TYR A 351 5.60 9.55 28.09
CA TYR A 351 5.41 10.94 27.68
C TYR A 351 6.70 11.72 27.97
N THR A 352 7.26 12.33 26.92
CA THR A 352 8.36 13.28 27.07
C THR A 352 7.80 14.65 27.42
N LEU A 353 8.24 15.21 28.54
CA LEU A 353 7.71 16.43 29.12
C LEU A 353 8.78 17.52 29.18
N ASN A 354 8.37 18.78 28.93
CA ASN A 354 9.12 19.97 29.31
C ASN A 354 8.54 20.49 30.63
N VAL A 355 9.37 20.55 31.65
CA VAL A 355 8.95 21.05 32.97
C VAL A 355 9.42 22.48 33.10
N ASP A 356 8.47 23.40 33.22
CA ASP A 356 8.77 24.81 33.45
C ASP A 356 9.19 25.00 34.92
N SER A 357 10.25 25.76 35.14
CA SER A 357 10.83 26.02 36.47
C SER A 357 10.05 27.10 37.23
#